data_41da50c524b6e1e615618bcbd70b51f5
#
_entry.id   41da50c524b6e1e615618bcbd70b51f5
#
_cell.length_a   1.000
_cell.length_b   1.000
_cell.length_c   1.000
_cell.angle_alpha   90.00
_cell.angle_beta   90.00
_cell.angle_gamma   90.00
#
_symmetry.space_group_name_H-M   'P 1'
#
loop_
_entity.id
_entity.type
_entity.pdbx_description
1 polymer ?
#
loop_
_entity_poly.entity_id
_entity_poly.type
_entity_poly.pdbx_seq_one_letter_code
_entity_poly.pdbx_strand_id
1 'polypeptide(L)'
;MIQLGKYQTLEISRLSDFGAYMRAPGTETPEVLLPSRYVPENPQAGDTVEVFVYKDSEDRPVATTERPYAIVGEFAYLSVKAVNDVGAFLDWGLAKDLLVPFREQRVRMRRGGIYLVYIYVDNATGRIVASAKIDKFLGNVLPEYKEGQKVRALVTEHTEIGYKCIVDNLHRGMLYSNELFSPVEVEDTIAAFVKRVRPDGKIDLTVSDRAGRRTDAVADQLLAYLASGDGIPVGDRSDPELISRLFGCSKRDFKQAVGHLYRKKKIVVASDGIVSLAPKHIGRGQ
;
A
#
# COMPACT_ATOMS: atom_id res chain seq x y z
N MET A 1 -11.76 -4.69 -19.69
CA MET A 1 -12.94 -5.33 -19.01
C MET A 1 -13.23 -4.57 -17.73
N ILE A 2 -14.46 -4.16 -17.47
CA ILE A 2 -14.85 -3.41 -16.27
C ILE A 2 -14.80 -4.32 -15.04
N GLN A 3 -14.14 -3.87 -13.96
CA GLN A 3 -13.92 -4.60 -12.72
C GLN A 3 -14.81 -4.06 -11.60
N LEU A 4 -15.60 -4.92 -10.96
CA LEU A 4 -16.39 -4.55 -9.79
C LEU A 4 -15.50 -4.36 -8.56
N GLY A 5 -15.81 -3.33 -7.78
CA GLY A 5 -15.12 -3.05 -6.53
C GLY A 5 -13.70 -2.48 -6.70
N LYS A 6 -13.38 -1.89 -7.84
CA LYS A 6 -12.08 -1.30 -8.16
C LYS A 6 -12.24 0.09 -8.77
N TYR A 7 -11.24 0.94 -8.50
CA TYR A 7 -11.05 2.18 -9.26
C TYR A 7 -10.50 1.85 -10.64
N GLN A 8 -11.02 2.54 -11.63
CA GLN A 8 -10.59 2.40 -13.01
C GLN A 8 -10.97 3.64 -13.81
N THR A 9 -10.15 3.98 -14.78
CA THR A 9 -10.46 5.05 -15.73
C THR A 9 -11.36 4.50 -16.83
N LEU A 10 -12.55 5.06 -16.96
CA LEU A 10 -13.51 4.72 -18.01
C LEU A 10 -13.74 5.93 -18.92
N GLU A 11 -14.13 5.65 -20.18
CA GLU A 11 -14.43 6.64 -21.22
C GLU A 11 -15.95 6.83 -21.31
N ILE A 12 -16.41 8.06 -21.45
CA ILE A 12 -17.82 8.39 -21.75
C ILE A 12 -18.13 7.92 -23.17
N SER A 13 -19.00 6.94 -23.31
CA SER A 13 -19.47 6.47 -24.61
C SER A 13 -20.59 7.32 -25.15
N ARG A 14 -21.52 7.72 -24.29
CA ARG A 14 -22.69 8.55 -24.63
C ARG A 14 -23.30 9.20 -23.38
N LEU A 15 -24.01 10.30 -23.59
CA LEU A 15 -24.78 10.99 -22.56
C LEU A 15 -26.25 10.59 -22.61
N SER A 16 -26.93 10.69 -21.46
CA SER A 16 -28.38 10.45 -21.32
C SER A 16 -28.95 11.34 -20.21
N ASP A 17 -30.28 11.36 -20.09
CA ASP A 17 -30.99 12.10 -19.02
C ASP A 17 -30.63 11.61 -17.61
N PHE A 18 -30.15 10.36 -17.48
CA PHE A 18 -29.79 9.74 -16.20
C PHE A 18 -28.31 9.92 -15.83
N GLY A 19 -27.47 10.38 -16.78
CA GLY A 19 -26.02 10.53 -16.61
C GLY A 19 -25.23 10.15 -17.85
N ALA A 20 -23.98 9.72 -17.65
CA ALA A 20 -23.10 9.26 -18.71
C ALA A 20 -22.95 7.74 -18.69
N TYR A 21 -23.05 7.10 -19.84
CA TYR A 21 -22.67 5.71 -19.98
C TYR A 21 -21.15 5.64 -20.21
N MET A 22 -20.50 4.78 -19.43
CA MET A 22 -19.05 4.65 -19.38
C MET A 22 -18.64 3.25 -19.87
N ARG A 23 -17.54 3.18 -20.60
CA ARG A 23 -16.94 1.93 -21.06
C ARG A 23 -15.42 1.91 -20.80
N ALA A 24 -14.83 0.72 -20.86
CA ALA A 24 -13.37 0.65 -20.85
C ALA A 24 -12.82 1.25 -22.16
N PRO A 25 -11.75 2.07 -22.11
CA PRO A 25 -11.18 2.68 -23.30
C PRO A 25 -10.88 1.65 -24.40
N GLY A 26 -11.27 1.96 -25.65
CA GLY A 26 -11.05 1.09 -26.79
C GLY A 26 -11.95 -0.14 -26.86
N THR A 27 -13.02 -0.20 -26.06
CA THR A 27 -14.02 -1.29 -26.12
C THR A 27 -15.41 -0.72 -26.38
N GLU A 28 -16.31 -1.53 -26.96
CA GLU A 28 -17.70 -1.10 -27.16
C GLU A 28 -18.62 -1.53 -26.00
N THR A 29 -18.31 -2.63 -25.34
CA THR A 29 -19.13 -3.23 -24.27
C THR A 29 -18.25 -3.91 -23.21
N PRO A 30 -18.72 -4.09 -21.96
CA PRO A 30 -19.98 -3.58 -21.39
C PRO A 30 -19.92 -2.09 -21.07
N GLU A 31 -21.11 -1.44 -21.02
CA GLU A 31 -21.28 -0.10 -20.50
C GLU A 31 -21.79 -0.12 -19.04
N VAL A 32 -21.40 0.87 -18.24
CA VAL A 32 -21.94 1.14 -16.91
C VAL A 32 -22.42 2.59 -16.82
N LEU A 33 -23.49 2.83 -16.08
CA LEU A 33 -24.02 4.18 -15.87
C LEU A 33 -23.21 4.91 -14.79
N LEU A 34 -22.73 6.11 -15.08
CA LEU A 34 -22.30 7.13 -14.13
C LEU A 34 -23.48 8.09 -13.95
N PRO A 35 -24.18 8.08 -12.79
CA PRO A 35 -25.33 8.97 -12.55
C PRO A 35 -24.98 10.44 -12.70
N SER A 36 -25.95 11.27 -13.12
CA SER A 36 -25.79 12.69 -13.48
C SER A 36 -25.05 13.50 -12.40
N ARG A 37 -25.29 13.21 -11.11
CA ARG A 37 -24.64 13.89 -9.97
C ARG A 37 -23.13 13.70 -9.90
N TYR A 38 -22.59 12.72 -10.63
CA TYR A 38 -21.16 12.40 -10.65
C TYR A 38 -20.49 12.73 -11.98
N VAL A 39 -21.29 13.15 -12.96
CA VAL A 39 -20.77 13.50 -14.30
C VAL A 39 -20.05 14.86 -14.19
N PRO A 40 -18.84 15.00 -14.75
CA PRO A 40 -18.11 16.28 -14.78
C PRO A 40 -18.90 17.39 -15.48
N GLU A 41 -18.50 18.63 -15.27
CA GLU A 41 -19.06 19.77 -16.02
C GLU A 41 -18.68 19.70 -17.51
N ASN A 42 -19.64 19.99 -18.39
CA ASN A 42 -19.48 19.98 -19.86
C ASN A 42 -18.92 18.67 -20.42
N PRO A 43 -19.51 17.51 -20.10
CA PRO A 43 -18.99 16.21 -20.52
C PRO A 43 -19.16 15.99 -22.02
N GLN A 44 -18.19 15.35 -22.64
CA GLN A 44 -18.24 14.96 -24.05
C GLN A 44 -17.98 13.44 -24.19
N ALA A 45 -18.54 12.85 -25.23
CA ALA A 45 -18.16 11.47 -25.60
C ALA A 45 -16.67 11.42 -25.94
N GLY A 46 -15.96 10.44 -25.38
CA GLY A 46 -14.50 10.32 -25.43
C GLY A 46 -13.77 10.83 -24.19
N ASP A 47 -14.41 11.63 -23.33
CA ASP A 47 -13.81 12.06 -22.07
C ASP A 47 -13.59 10.87 -21.13
N THR A 48 -12.49 10.89 -20.37
CA THR A 48 -12.18 9.84 -19.41
C THR A 48 -12.38 10.33 -17.97
N VAL A 49 -12.96 9.46 -17.13
CA VAL A 49 -13.19 9.73 -15.71
C VAL A 49 -12.69 8.57 -14.87
N GLU A 50 -11.96 8.85 -13.78
CA GLU A 50 -11.66 7.83 -12.77
C GLU A 50 -12.90 7.58 -11.92
N VAL A 51 -13.38 6.34 -11.94
CA VAL A 51 -14.60 5.94 -11.25
C VAL A 51 -14.39 4.66 -10.46
N PHE A 52 -15.17 4.49 -9.40
CA PHE A 52 -15.35 3.24 -8.72
C PHE A 52 -16.60 2.54 -9.24
N VAL A 53 -16.53 1.25 -9.56
CA VAL A 53 -17.68 0.50 -10.08
C VAL A 53 -18.18 -0.48 -9.04
N TYR A 54 -19.49 -0.39 -8.74
CA TYR A 54 -20.17 -1.27 -7.80
C TYR A 54 -21.57 -1.64 -8.30
N LYS A 55 -22.35 -2.40 -7.56
CA LYS A 55 -23.74 -2.71 -7.89
C LYS A 55 -24.70 -1.90 -7.04
N ASP A 56 -25.67 -1.24 -7.68
CA ASP A 56 -26.77 -0.55 -7.01
C ASP A 56 -27.75 -1.49 -6.27
N SER A 57 -28.81 -0.96 -5.70
CA SER A 57 -29.80 -1.73 -4.95
C SER A 57 -30.58 -2.73 -5.80
N GLU A 58 -30.57 -2.57 -7.11
CA GLU A 58 -31.20 -3.47 -8.09
C GLU A 58 -30.19 -4.44 -8.74
N ASP A 59 -28.96 -4.54 -8.15
CA ASP A 59 -27.84 -5.35 -8.63
C ASP A 59 -27.30 -4.97 -10.02
N ARG A 60 -27.60 -3.76 -10.52
CA ARG A 60 -27.05 -3.25 -11.77
C ARG A 60 -25.66 -2.65 -11.52
N PRO A 61 -24.66 -2.92 -12.37
CA PRO A 61 -23.38 -2.24 -12.30
C PRO A 61 -23.57 -0.72 -12.50
N VAL A 62 -23.02 0.08 -11.58
CA VAL A 62 -23.01 1.54 -11.64
C VAL A 62 -21.64 2.07 -11.28
N ALA A 63 -21.29 3.20 -11.87
CA ALA A 63 -20.08 3.94 -11.58
C ALA A 63 -20.35 5.09 -10.61
N THR A 64 -19.36 5.47 -9.82
CA THR A 64 -19.40 6.64 -8.94
C THR A 64 -18.02 7.28 -8.84
N THR A 65 -17.97 8.59 -8.60
CA THR A 65 -16.74 9.30 -8.21
C THR A 65 -16.55 9.36 -6.69
N GLU A 66 -17.54 8.86 -5.92
CA GLU A 66 -17.39 8.68 -4.47
C GLU A 66 -16.28 7.69 -4.17
N ARG A 67 -15.63 7.88 -3.03
CA ARG A 67 -14.52 7.05 -2.59
C ARG A 67 -14.95 6.20 -1.39
N PRO A 68 -15.12 4.87 -1.55
CA PRO A 68 -15.33 3.99 -0.42
C PRO A 68 -14.11 3.96 0.50
N TYR A 69 -14.33 3.66 1.79
CA TYR A 69 -13.27 3.55 2.79
C TYR A 69 -12.29 2.40 2.51
N ALA A 70 -12.73 1.39 1.77
CA ALA A 70 -11.90 0.29 1.29
C ALA A 70 -12.55 -0.36 0.05
N ILE A 71 -11.74 -1.03 -0.75
CA ILE A 71 -12.13 -1.65 -2.02
C ILE A 71 -12.04 -3.19 -1.96
N VAL A 72 -12.51 -3.86 -2.99
CA VAL A 72 -12.34 -5.32 -3.11
C VAL A 72 -10.86 -5.71 -3.04
N GLY A 73 -10.54 -6.70 -2.20
CA GLY A 73 -9.17 -7.13 -1.94
C GLY A 73 -8.52 -6.43 -0.73
N GLU A 74 -9.25 -5.59 0.00
CA GLU A 74 -8.71 -4.88 1.16
C GLU A 74 -9.38 -5.28 2.46
N PHE A 75 -8.64 -5.10 3.55
CA PHE A 75 -9.14 -5.17 4.92
C PHE A 75 -9.42 -3.77 5.43
N ALA A 76 -10.53 -3.62 6.14
CA ALA A 76 -10.89 -2.38 6.82
C ALA A 76 -11.71 -2.63 8.08
N TYR A 77 -11.63 -1.70 9.01
CA TYR A 77 -12.57 -1.59 10.11
C TYR A 77 -13.76 -0.75 9.63
N LEU A 78 -14.97 -1.34 9.69
CA LEU A 78 -16.18 -0.69 9.22
C LEU A 78 -17.27 -0.77 10.28
N SER A 79 -18.07 0.30 10.41
CA SER A 79 -19.18 0.37 11.34
C SER A 79 -20.46 -0.26 10.79
N VAL A 80 -21.23 -0.91 11.65
CA VAL A 80 -22.53 -1.52 11.30
C VAL A 80 -23.63 -0.47 11.35
N LYS A 81 -24.24 -0.15 10.21
CA LYS A 81 -25.43 0.73 10.11
C LYS A 81 -26.73 0.00 10.49
N ALA A 82 -26.89 -1.24 10.02
CA ALA A 82 -28.09 -2.02 10.20
C ALA A 82 -27.82 -3.52 10.27
N VAL A 83 -28.74 -4.26 10.86
CA VAL A 83 -28.76 -5.72 10.87
C VAL A 83 -30.18 -6.16 10.55
N ASN A 84 -30.32 -7.16 9.65
CA ASN A 84 -31.59 -7.78 9.31
C ASN A 84 -31.47 -9.32 9.30
N ASP A 85 -32.41 -10.01 8.64
CA ASP A 85 -32.48 -11.47 8.56
C ASP A 85 -31.41 -12.13 7.67
N VAL A 86 -30.71 -11.38 6.82
CA VAL A 86 -29.66 -11.91 5.94
C VAL A 86 -28.24 -11.62 6.46
N GLY A 87 -28.06 -10.60 7.30
CA GLY A 87 -26.73 -10.22 7.80
C GLY A 87 -26.66 -8.83 8.38
N ALA A 88 -25.41 -8.34 8.50
CA ALA A 88 -25.10 -6.97 8.88
C ALA A 88 -24.74 -6.13 7.66
N PHE A 89 -25.14 -4.87 7.68
CA PHE A 89 -24.86 -3.88 6.63
C PHE A 89 -23.91 -2.82 7.19
N LEU A 90 -22.76 -2.72 6.57
CA LEU A 90 -21.68 -1.84 7.00
C LEU A 90 -21.65 -0.56 6.20
N ASP A 91 -21.32 0.53 6.88
CA ASP A 91 -20.94 1.78 6.22
C ASP A 91 -19.54 1.62 5.60
N TRP A 92 -19.45 1.71 4.30
CA TRP A 92 -18.19 1.70 3.57
C TRP A 92 -17.97 2.95 2.71
N GLY A 93 -18.74 4.00 3.01
CA GLY A 93 -18.60 5.32 2.36
C GLY A 93 -19.39 5.50 1.06
N LEU A 94 -20.23 4.54 0.68
CA LEU A 94 -21.11 4.65 -0.49
C LEU A 94 -22.58 4.63 -0.10
N ALA A 95 -23.45 5.04 -1.05
CA ALA A 95 -24.91 5.07 -0.84
C ALA A 95 -25.51 3.68 -0.52
N LYS A 96 -24.98 2.60 -1.13
CA LYS A 96 -25.37 1.23 -0.81
C LYS A 96 -24.44 0.66 0.24
N ASP A 97 -25.00 0.22 1.36
CA ASP A 97 -24.24 -0.40 2.45
C ASP A 97 -23.66 -1.77 2.03
N LEU A 98 -22.52 -2.14 2.64
CA LEU A 98 -21.79 -3.38 2.36
C LEU A 98 -22.31 -4.52 3.24
N LEU A 99 -22.79 -5.59 2.63
CA LEU A 99 -23.33 -6.75 3.33
C LEU A 99 -22.22 -7.66 3.90
N VAL A 100 -22.37 -8.04 5.18
CA VAL A 100 -21.68 -9.19 5.79
C VAL A 100 -22.73 -10.27 6.10
N PRO A 101 -22.86 -11.32 5.28
CA PRO A 101 -23.80 -12.41 5.54
C PRO A 101 -23.51 -13.07 6.89
N PHE A 102 -24.53 -13.62 7.54
CA PHE A 102 -24.33 -14.29 8.86
C PHE A 102 -23.26 -15.38 8.82
N ARG A 103 -23.19 -16.15 7.74
CA ARG A 103 -22.15 -17.17 7.53
C ARG A 103 -20.72 -16.62 7.48
N GLU A 104 -20.57 -15.33 7.21
CA GLU A 104 -19.28 -14.63 7.11
C GLU A 104 -18.91 -13.87 8.40
N GLN A 105 -19.74 -13.91 9.43
CA GLN A 105 -19.47 -13.31 10.72
C GLN A 105 -18.77 -14.31 11.66
N ARG A 106 -17.74 -13.87 12.37
CA ARG A 106 -17.11 -14.68 13.47
C ARG A 106 -17.98 -14.67 14.73
N VAL A 107 -18.52 -13.50 15.04
CA VAL A 107 -19.48 -13.25 16.11
C VAL A 107 -20.65 -12.46 15.53
N ARG A 108 -21.83 -12.57 16.12
CA ARG A 108 -22.98 -11.79 15.65
C ARG A 108 -22.69 -10.31 15.76
N MET A 109 -22.72 -9.62 14.63
CA MET A 109 -22.52 -8.20 14.54
C MET A 109 -23.74 -7.45 15.07
N ARG A 110 -23.50 -6.28 15.68
CA ARG A 110 -24.53 -5.41 16.28
C ARG A 110 -24.44 -4.02 15.69
N ARG A 111 -25.58 -3.35 15.53
CA ARG A 111 -25.64 -1.97 15.07
C ARG A 111 -24.73 -1.06 15.92
N GLY A 112 -23.97 -0.18 15.27
CA GLY A 112 -23.01 0.72 15.91
C GLY A 112 -21.67 0.07 16.27
N GLY A 113 -21.53 -1.26 16.18
CA GLY A 113 -20.24 -1.94 16.38
C GLY A 113 -19.31 -1.75 15.17
N ILE A 114 -18.01 -1.70 15.43
CA ILE A 114 -16.95 -1.62 14.40
C ILE A 114 -16.30 -3.01 14.31
N TYR A 115 -16.11 -3.50 13.08
CA TYR A 115 -15.58 -4.83 12.85
C TYR A 115 -14.56 -4.82 11.72
N LEU A 116 -13.47 -5.56 11.94
CA LEU A 116 -12.49 -5.85 10.89
C LEU A 116 -13.08 -6.83 9.88
N VAL A 117 -13.11 -6.43 8.62
CA VAL A 117 -13.63 -7.24 7.51
C VAL A 117 -12.71 -7.20 6.30
N TYR A 118 -12.80 -8.23 5.46
CA TYR A 118 -12.21 -8.28 4.13
C TYR A 118 -13.30 -8.14 3.08
N ILE A 119 -13.08 -7.29 2.09
CA ILE A 119 -14.04 -7.01 1.03
C ILE A 119 -13.73 -7.87 -0.19
N TYR A 120 -14.72 -8.58 -0.72
CA TYR A 120 -14.53 -9.46 -1.88
C TYR A 120 -15.79 -9.55 -2.74
N VAL A 121 -15.64 -10.08 -3.95
CA VAL A 121 -16.77 -10.42 -4.80
C VAL A 121 -17.15 -11.87 -4.51
N ASP A 122 -18.39 -12.11 -4.07
CA ASP A 122 -18.91 -13.46 -3.86
C ASP A 122 -19.14 -14.13 -5.22
N ASN A 123 -18.41 -15.19 -5.49
CA ASN A 123 -18.46 -15.91 -6.78
C ASN A 123 -19.82 -16.47 -7.11
N ALA A 124 -20.64 -16.83 -6.11
CA ALA A 124 -21.97 -17.41 -6.33
C ALA A 124 -22.99 -16.35 -6.78
N THR A 125 -22.89 -15.12 -6.26
CA THR A 125 -23.86 -14.05 -6.51
C THR A 125 -23.34 -12.93 -7.38
N GLY A 126 -22.02 -12.84 -7.57
CA GLY A 126 -21.36 -11.73 -8.24
C GLY A 126 -21.54 -10.38 -7.51
N ARG A 127 -21.88 -10.40 -6.21
CA ARG A 127 -22.05 -9.21 -5.38
C ARG A 127 -20.78 -8.90 -4.59
N ILE A 128 -20.52 -7.62 -4.37
CA ILE A 128 -19.49 -7.20 -3.41
C ILE A 128 -20.05 -7.42 -2.01
N VAL A 129 -19.34 -8.19 -1.21
CA VAL A 129 -19.69 -8.52 0.18
C VAL A 129 -18.44 -8.46 1.05
N ALA A 130 -18.62 -8.51 2.37
CA ALA A 130 -17.49 -8.58 3.28
C ALA A 130 -17.56 -9.79 4.20
N SER A 131 -16.40 -10.18 4.75
CA SER A 131 -16.23 -11.28 5.67
C SER A 131 -15.41 -10.87 6.88
N ALA A 132 -15.90 -11.14 8.09
CA ALA A 132 -15.11 -11.05 9.32
C ALA A 132 -14.25 -12.31 9.57
N LYS A 133 -14.38 -13.35 8.75
CA LYS A 133 -13.53 -14.55 8.79
C LYS A 133 -12.25 -14.30 7.99
N ILE A 134 -11.47 -13.33 8.45
CA ILE A 134 -10.32 -12.76 7.74
C ILE A 134 -9.19 -13.77 7.49
N ASP A 135 -9.07 -14.80 8.32
CA ASP A 135 -7.96 -15.76 8.27
C ASP A 135 -7.86 -16.50 6.92
N LYS A 136 -8.99 -16.70 6.23
CA LYS A 136 -9.04 -17.37 4.92
C LYS A 136 -8.50 -16.52 3.76
N PHE A 137 -8.27 -15.22 4.00
CA PHE A 137 -7.76 -14.29 3.00
C PHE A 137 -6.31 -13.86 3.25
N LEU A 138 -5.71 -14.32 4.35
CA LEU A 138 -4.35 -13.94 4.76
C LEU A 138 -3.34 -15.07 4.57
N GLY A 139 -2.19 -14.74 3.99
CA GLY A 139 -1.07 -15.67 3.85
C GLY A 139 -1.25 -16.71 2.76
N ASN A 140 -2.13 -16.46 1.78
CA ASN A 140 -2.35 -17.36 0.64
C ASN A 140 -1.27 -17.22 -0.44
N VAL A 141 -0.40 -16.23 -0.30
CA VAL A 141 0.76 -15.98 -1.17
C VAL A 141 2.00 -15.95 -0.30
N LEU A 142 3.11 -16.48 -0.80
CA LEU A 142 4.39 -16.39 -0.08
C LEU A 142 4.86 -14.93 -0.01
N PRO A 143 5.36 -14.48 1.14
CA PRO A 143 5.83 -13.11 1.30
C PRO A 143 7.19 -12.91 0.63
N GLU A 144 7.24 -12.05 -0.37
CA GLU A 144 8.47 -11.69 -1.12
C GLU A 144 8.99 -10.31 -0.72
N TYR A 145 9.02 -10.00 0.57
CA TYR A 145 9.51 -8.72 1.07
C TYR A 145 11.01 -8.75 1.36
N LYS A 146 11.64 -7.59 1.14
CA LYS A 146 13.04 -7.36 1.50
C LYS A 146 13.12 -6.64 2.85
N GLU A 147 14.19 -6.91 3.61
CA GLU A 147 14.49 -6.16 4.82
C GLU A 147 14.60 -4.65 4.51
N GLY A 148 13.96 -3.80 5.32
CA GLY A 148 13.88 -2.37 5.11
C GLY A 148 12.83 -1.93 4.08
N GLN A 149 12.11 -2.84 3.43
CA GLN A 149 11.01 -2.49 2.53
C GLN A 149 9.89 -1.81 3.29
N LYS A 150 9.45 -0.64 2.80
CA LYS A 150 8.29 0.08 3.34
C LYS A 150 7.01 -0.63 2.94
N VAL A 151 6.12 -0.83 3.91
CA VAL A 151 4.83 -1.50 3.75
C VAL A 151 3.73 -0.74 4.49
N ARG A 152 2.49 -0.98 4.12
CA ARG A 152 1.30 -0.53 4.86
C ARG A 152 0.92 -1.62 5.86
N ALA A 153 0.78 -1.26 7.12
CA ALA A 153 0.39 -2.18 8.18
C ALA A 153 -0.91 -1.70 8.85
N LEU A 154 -1.97 -2.49 8.75
CA LEU A 154 -3.21 -2.30 9.50
C LEU A 154 -3.10 -3.03 10.84
N VAL A 155 -3.20 -2.29 11.93
CA VAL A 155 -3.10 -2.83 13.31
C VAL A 155 -4.40 -3.51 13.69
N THR A 156 -4.34 -4.80 14.06
CA THR A 156 -5.56 -5.60 14.24
C THR A 156 -5.81 -6.08 15.66
N GLU A 157 -4.76 -6.26 16.45
CA GLU A 157 -4.89 -6.80 17.82
C GLU A 157 -3.68 -6.40 18.66
N HIS A 158 -3.90 -5.98 19.88
CA HIS A 158 -2.86 -5.78 20.89
C HIS A 158 -2.60 -7.12 21.63
N THR A 159 -1.32 -7.46 21.79
CA THR A 159 -0.87 -8.66 22.51
C THR A 159 0.18 -8.26 23.57
N GLU A 160 0.55 -9.18 24.46
CA GLU A 160 1.57 -8.94 25.48
C GLU A 160 2.94 -8.50 24.92
N ILE A 161 3.28 -8.92 23.68
CA ILE A 161 4.58 -8.64 23.05
C ILE A 161 4.53 -7.54 21.99
N GLY A 162 3.33 -7.02 21.67
CA GLY A 162 3.16 -5.99 20.62
C GLY A 162 1.83 -6.12 19.90
N TYR A 163 1.81 -5.76 18.63
CA TYR A 163 0.60 -5.65 17.83
C TYR A 163 0.64 -6.60 16.63
N LYS A 164 -0.43 -7.37 16.45
CA LYS A 164 -0.66 -8.08 15.19
C LYS A 164 -1.10 -7.09 14.12
N CYS A 165 -0.57 -7.25 12.92
CA CYS A 165 -0.87 -6.39 11.79
C CYS A 165 -1.22 -7.20 10.54
N ILE A 166 -1.99 -6.59 9.65
CA ILE A 166 -2.13 -7.04 8.27
C ILE A 166 -1.22 -6.18 7.40
N VAL A 167 -0.30 -6.81 6.67
CA VAL A 167 0.69 -6.16 5.81
C VAL A 167 0.20 -6.20 4.37
N ASP A 168 0.08 -5.01 3.75
CA ASP A 168 -0.30 -4.80 2.35
C ASP A 168 -1.55 -5.59 1.91
N ASN A 169 -2.52 -5.80 2.82
CA ASN A 169 -3.73 -6.60 2.61
C ASN A 169 -3.48 -8.08 2.24
N LEU A 170 -2.29 -8.63 2.50
CA LEU A 170 -1.90 -9.96 2.07
C LEU A 170 -1.38 -10.85 3.20
N HIS A 171 -0.57 -10.31 4.11
CA HIS A 171 0.22 -11.13 5.03
C HIS A 171 0.01 -10.76 6.49
N ARG A 172 0.33 -11.70 7.38
CA ARG A 172 0.35 -11.46 8.83
C ARG A 172 1.67 -10.83 9.23
N GLY A 173 1.62 -9.72 9.94
CA GLY A 173 2.77 -9.05 10.52
C GLY A 173 2.71 -8.99 12.04
N MET A 174 3.87 -8.78 12.66
CA MET A 174 4.03 -8.53 14.09
C MET A 174 4.87 -7.29 14.28
N LEU A 175 4.31 -6.29 14.95
CA LEU A 175 4.99 -5.07 15.36
C LEU A 175 5.23 -5.16 16.86
N TYR A 176 6.48 -5.32 17.27
CA TYR A 176 6.83 -5.49 18.69
C TYR A 176 6.78 -4.17 19.46
N SER A 177 6.37 -4.22 20.73
CA SER A 177 6.27 -3.04 21.59
C SER A 177 7.60 -2.29 21.72
N ASN A 178 8.74 -3.00 21.73
CA ASN A 178 10.07 -2.40 21.80
C ASN A 178 10.54 -1.74 20.48
N GLU A 179 9.80 -1.88 19.39
CA GLU A 179 10.06 -1.21 18.12
C GLU A 179 9.24 0.09 17.96
N LEU A 180 8.36 0.37 18.94
CA LEU A 180 7.49 1.54 18.93
C LEU A 180 8.14 2.72 19.63
N PHE A 181 8.05 3.90 19.01
CA PHE A 181 8.48 5.18 19.59
C PHE A 181 7.30 6.12 19.86
N SER A 182 6.11 5.75 19.37
CA SER A 182 4.85 6.47 19.56
C SER A 182 3.74 5.47 19.83
N PRO A 183 2.69 5.85 20.56
CA PRO A 183 1.52 5.00 20.74
C PRO A 183 0.92 4.60 19.40
N VAL A 184 0.46 3.36 19.31
CA VAL A 184 -0.26 2.78 18.17
C VAL A 184 -1.50 2.12 18.73
N GLU A 185 -2.63 2.33 18.07
CA GLU A 185 -3.90 1.76 18.49
C GLU A 185 -4.38 0.70 17.49
N VAL A 186 -5.26 -0.19 17.95
CA VAL A 186 -5.98 -1.10 17.06
C VAL A 186 -6.85 -0.25 16.13
N GLU A 187 -6.98 -0.66 14.86
CA GLU A 187 -7.61 0.07 13.75
C GLU A 187 -6.67 1.04 13.02
N ASP A 188 -5.54 1.42 13.60
CA ASP A 188 -4.58 2.28 12.91
C ASP A 188 -4.04 1.62 11.64
N THR A 189 -3.89 2.44 10.61
CA THR A 189 -3.12 2.10 9.41
C THR A 189 -1.84 2.91 9.40
N ILE A 190 -0.71 2.24 9.58
CA ILE A 190 0.60 2.86 9.70
C ILE A 190 1.54 2.47 8.55
N ALA A 191 2.49 3.35 8.25
CA ALA A 191 3.64 3.00 7.45
C ALA A 191 4.66 2.28 8.35
N ALA A 192 5.01 1.06 7.99
CA ALA A 192 6.01 0.26 8.68
C ALA A 192 7.09 -0.22 7.72
N PHE A 193 8.15 -0.80 8.26
CA PHE A 193 9.25 -1.38 7.49
C PHE A 193 9.40 -2.85 7.86
N VAL A 194 9.68 -3.68 6.86
CA VAL A 194 9.96 -5.10 7.07
C VAL A 194 11.30 -5.24 7.78
N LYS A 195 11.31 -5.83 8.97
CA LYS A 195 12.52 -6.18 9.71
C LYS A 195 13.08 -7.51 9.23
N ARG A 196 12.20 -8.49 9.04
CA ARG A 196 12.51 -9.78 8.43
C ARG A 196 11.22 -10.51 8.06
N VAL A 197 11.33 -11.44 7.11
CA VAL A 197 10.33 -12.47 6.84
C VAL A 197 10.73 -13.74 7.58
N ARG A 198 9.82 -14.32 8.33
CA ARG A 198 10.05 -15.58 9.06
C ARG A 198 9.84 -16.80 8.17
N PRO A 199 10.41 -17.97 8.54
CA PRO A 199 10.16 -19.23 7.81
C PRO A 199 8.68 -19.64 7.76
N ASP A 200 7.86 -19.22 8.75
CA ASP A 200 6.42 -19.48 8.82
C ASP A 200 5.59 -18.48 7.99
N GLY A 201 6.23 -17.63 7.19
CA GLY A 201 5.59 -16.63 6.34
C GLY A 201 5.08 -15.40 7.07
N LYS A 202 5.28 -15.26 8.38
CA LYS A 202 4.96 -14.03 9.12
C LYS A 202 6.04 -13.00 8.96
N ILE A 203 5.68 -11.73 9.09
CA ILE A 203 6.56 -10.59 8.85
C ILE A 203 6.78 -9.85 10.17
N ASP A 204 8.03 -9.77 10.63
CA ASP A 204 8.41 -8.88 11.72
C ASP A 204 8.54 -7.46 11.17
N LEU A 205 7.87 -6.52 11.83
CA LEU A 205 7.79 -5.11 11.43
C LEU A 205 8.52 -4.20 12.41
N THR A 206 8.93 -3.02 11.94
CA THR A 206 9.41 -1.90 12.74
C THR A 206 8.84 -0.59 12.18
N VAL A 207 8.61 0.40 13.04
CA VAL A 207 8.24 1.77 12.60
C VAL A 207 9.47 2.62 12.30
N SER A 208 10.67 2.12 12.62
CA SER A 208 11.92 2.82 12.38
C SER A 208 12.57 2.36 11.08
N ASP A 209 12.77 3.28 10.16
CA ASP A 209 13.65 3.08 9.01
C ASP A 209 15.12 3.08 9.45
N ARG A 210 15.47 2.15 10.34
CA ARG A 210 16.85 2.04 10.85
C ARG A 210 17.84 1.70 9.75
N ALA A 211 17.43 0.88 8.78
CA ALA A 211 18.28 0.53 7.64
C ALA A 211 18.44 1.73 6.71
N GLY A 212 17.36 2.44 6.38
CA GLY A 212 17.39 3.66 5.57
C GLY A 212 18.17 4.80 6.26
N ARG A 213 17.88 5.07 7.54
CA ARG A 213 18.63 6.12 8.31
C ARG A 213 20.11 5.81 8.48
N ARG A 214 20.50 4.54 8.68
CA ARG A 214 21.92 4.15 8.68
C ARG A 214 22.54 4.34 7.31
N THR A 215 21.85 3.91 6.25
CA THR A 215 22.32 4.08 4.88
C THR A 215 22.46 5.56 4.53
N ASP A 216 21.51 6.41 4.91
CA ASP A 216 21.56 7.86 4.67
C ASP A 216 22.67 8.52 5.48
N ALA A 217 22.83 8.17 6.77
CA ALA A 217 23.93 8.70 7.61
C ALA A 217 25.31 8.31 7.05
N VAL A 218 25.50 7.06 6.64
CA VAL A 218 26.75 6.60 6.01
C VAL A 218 26.95 7.26 4.65
N ALA A 219 25.86 7.48 3.87
CA ALA A 219 25.91 8.17 2.59
C ALA A 219 26.34 9.65 2.77
N ASP A 220 25.81 10.35 3.76
CA ASP A 220 26.19 11.74 4.05
C ASP A 220 27.64 11.83 4.53
N GLN A 221 28.10 10.92 5.40
CA GLN A 221 29.50 10.81 5.80
C GLN A 221 30.43 10.52 4.62
N LEU A 222 30.03 9.63 3.71
CA LEU A 222 30.81 9.32 2.51
C LEU A 222 30.91 10.53 1.57
N LEU A 223 29.81 11.26 1.36
CA LEU A 223 29.85 12.50 0.56
C LEU A 223 30.76 13.55 1.16
N ALA A 224 30.69 13.76 2.48
CA ALA A 224 31.57 14.69 3.20
C ALA A 224 33.04 14.25 3.08
N TYR A 225 33.34 12.97 3.22
CA TYR A 225 34.66 12.40 3.09
C TYR A 225 35.23 12.59 1.66
N LEU A 226 34.44 12.32 0.64
CA LEU A 226 34.86 12.52 -0.75
C LEU A 226 35.03 14.01 -1.10
N ALA A 227 34.28 14.89 -0.45
CA ALA A 227 34.37 16.35 -0.66
C ALA A 227 35.63 16.97 -0.01
N SER A 228 36.19 16.36 1.03
CA SER A 228 37.42 16.85 1.68
C SER A 228 38.67 16.69 0.81
N GLY A 229 38.65 15.73 -0.13
CA GLY A 229 39.72 15.55 -1.12
C GLY A 229 41.03 14.92 -0.61
N ASP A 230 41.22 14.83 0.71
CA ASP A 230 42.49 14.41 1.35
C ASP A 230 42.45 12.97 1.87
N GLY A 231 41.41 12.22 1.50
CA GLY A 231 41.12 10.87 2.03
C GLY A 231 41.80 9.73 1.27
N ILE A 232 42.01 8.61 1.98
CA ILE A 232 42.41 7.35 1.35
C ILE A 232 41.29 6.91 0.38
N PRO A 233 41.63 6.50 -0.86
CA PRO A 233 40.63 5.99 -1.79
C PRO A 233 39.80 4.86 -1.19
N VAL A 234 38.48 5.00 -1.19
CA VAL A 234 37.54 4.01 -0.64
C VAL A 234 36.59 3.50 -1.73
N GLY A 235 36.15 2.26 -1.60
CA GLY A 235 35.25 1.68 -2.57
C GLY A 235 34.81 0.27 -2.18
N ASP A 236 34.22 -0.42 -3.14
CA ASP A 236 33.59 -1.73 -2.94
C ASP A 236 34.57 -2.83 -2.49
N ARG A 237 35.85 -2.66 -2.84
CA ARG A 237 36.95 -3.60 -2.51
C ARG A 237 37.73 -3.21 -1.25
N SER A 238 37.44 -2.07 -0.64
CA SER A 238 38.13 -1.60 0.58
C SER A 238 38.00 -2.59 1.73
N ASP A 239 39.05 -2.63 2.57
CA ASP A 239 39.09 -3.49 3.75
C ASP A 239 37.95 -3.18 4.72
N PRO A 240 37.27 -4.19 5.31
CA PRO A 240 36.23 -3.99 6.31
C PRO A 240 36.69 -3.17 7.53
N GLU A 241 37.95 -3.33 7.98
CA GLU A 241 38.50 -2.60 9.11
C GLU A 241 38.71 -1.13 8.77
N LEU A 242 39.16 -0.83 7.56
CA LEU A 242 39.26 0.54 7.05
C LEU A 242 37.89 1.24 7.01
N ILE A 243 36.87 0.56 6.46
CA ILE A 243 35.50 1.06 6.40
C ILE A 243 34.94 1.32 7.80
N SER A 244 35.13 0.37 8.72
CA SER A 244 34.68 0.53 10.11
C SER A 244 35.36 1.71 10.81
N ARG A 245 36.67 1.91 10.58
CA ARG A 245 37.43 3.01 11.17
C ARG A 245 37.03 4.38 10.62
N LEU A 246 36.75 4.48 9.31
CA LEU A 246 36.43 5.75 8.66
C LEU A 246 34.96 6.17 8.83
N PHE A 247 34.04 5.20 8.79
CA PHE A 247 32.61 5.47 8.73
C PHE A 247 31.81 4.87 9.90
N GLY A 248 32.44 4.17 10.84
CA GLY A 248 31.76 3.55 11.99
C GLY A 248 30.68 2.53 11.61
N CYS A 249 30.75 1.94 10.40
CA CYS A 249 29.73 1.05 9.88
C CYS A 249 30.29 -0.27 9.37
N SER A 250 29.40 -1.25 9.13
CA SER A 250 29.80 -2.50 8.49
C SER A 250 30.06 -2.31 6.99
N LYS A 251 30.88 -3.19 6.37
CA LYS A 251 31.09 -3.19 4.92
C LYS A 251 29.79 -3.37 4.14
N ARG A 252 28.79 -4.07 4.70
CA ARG A 252 27.46 -4.21 4.11
C ARG A 252 26.73 -2.88 4.06
N ASP A 253 26.72 -2.13 5.18
CA ASP A 253 26.05 -0.82 5.26
C ASP A 253 26.74 0.19 4.33
N PHE A 254 28.08 0.17 4.27
CA PHE A 254 28.85 0.98 3.33
C PHE A 254 28.48 0.69 1.87
N LYS A 255 28.44 -0.59 1.46
CA LYS A 255 28.01 -0.97 0.10
C LYS A 255 26.58 -0.52 -0.22
N GLN A 256 25.68 -0.57 0.74
CA GLN A 256 24.31 -0.06 0.56
C GLN A 256 24.31 1.46 0.33
N ALA A 257 25.13 2.22 1.10
CA ALA A 257 25.27 3.65 0.93
C ALA A 257 25.88 4.03 -0.43
N VAL A 258 26.92 3.32 -0.88
CA VAL A 258 27.51 3.49 -2.23
C VAL A 258 26.46 3.24 -3.30
N GLY A 259 25.72 2.12 -3.24
CA GLY A 259 24.66 1.80 -4.18
C GLY A 259 23.53 2.84 -4.20
N HIS A 260 23.19 3.41 -3.03
CA HIS A 260 22.19 4.48 -2.91
C HIS A 260 22.66 5.78 -3.59
N LEU A 261 23.88 6.23 -3.31
CA LEU A 261 24.47 7.44 -3.89
C LEU A 261 24.71 7.31 -5.41
N TYR A 262 25.13 6.13 -5.87
CA TYR A 262 25.29 5.83 -7.29
C TYR A 262 23.97 5.95 -8.05
N ARG A 263 22.89 5.35 -7.54
CA ARG A 263 21.55 5.49 -8.14
C ARG A 263 21.06 6.93 -8.16
N LYS A 264 21.40 7.72 -7.14
CA LYS A 264 21.11 9.17 -7.09
C LYS A 264 22.05 10.02 -7.95
N LYS A 265 22.99 9.41 -8.68
CA LYS A 265 23.99 10.09 -9.51
C LYS A 265 24.85 11.12 -8.76
N LYS A 266 25.03 10.92 -7.46
CA LYS A 266 25.89 11.79 -6.63
C LYS A 266 27.35 11.36 -6.63
N ILE A 267 27.63 10.11 -6.97
CA ILE A 267 28.95 9.51 -7.05
C ILE A 267 29.08 8.69 -8.33
N VAL A 268 30.33 8.43 -8.73
CA VAL A 268 30.72 7.47 -9.74
C VAL A 268 31.61 6.39 -9.12
N VAL A 269 31.56 5.18 -9.66
CA VAL A 269 32.38 4.05 -9.25
C VAL A 269 33.27 3.68 -10.41
N ALA A 270 34.59 3.76 -10.22
CA ALA A 270 35.57 3.41 -11.23
C ALA A 270 35.69 1.91 -11.43
N SER A 271 36.36 1.45 -12.48
CA SER A 271 36.55 0.03 -12.80
C SER A 271 37.33 -0.77 -11.74
N ASP A 272 38.15 -0.11 -10.95
CA ASP A 272 38.85 -0.67 -9.78
C ASP A 272 37.98 -0.73 -8.52
N GLY A 273 36.76 -0.18 -8.59
CA GLY A 273 35.79 -0.12 -7.52
C GLY A 273 35.94 1.09 -6.59
N ILE A 274 36.86 2.02 -6.89
CA ILE A 274 37.02 3.28 -6.13
C ILE A 274 35.84 4.22 -6.39
N VAL A 275 35.38 4.89 -5.35
CA VAL A 275 34.25 5.83 -5.37
C VAL A 275 34.76 7.26 -5.43
N SER A 276 34.19 8.08 -6.28
CA SER A 276 34.45 9.54 -6.36
C SER A 276 33.15 10.32 -6.56
N LEU A 277 33.18 11.62 -6.27
CA LEU A 277 32.03 12.49 -6.52
C LEU A 277 31.70 12.54 -8.02
N ALA A 278 30.42 12.53 -8.34
CA ALA A 278 29.99 12.74 -9.73
C ALA A 278 30.35 14.17 -10.16
N PRO A 279 30.85 14.37 -11.40
CA PRO A 279 31.15 15.70 -11.90
C PRO A 279 29.87 16.55 -11.87
N LYS A 280 29.95 17.76 -11.29
CA LYS A 280 28.86 18.73 -11.38
C LYS A 280 28.64 19.05 -12.85
N HIS A 281 27.45 18.75 -13.38
CA HIS A 281 27.04 19.31 -14.68
C HIS A 281 27.02 20.84 -14.56
N ILE A 282 28.10 21.48 -15.01
CA ILE A 282 28.09 22.92 -15.29
C ILE A 282 27.10 23.08 -16.44
N GLY A 283 25.88 23.52 -16.11
CA GLY A 283 24.92 23.91 -17.15
C GLY A 283 25.58 24.92 -18.08
N ARG A 284 25.80 24.55 -19.32
CA ARG A 284 26.11 25.52 -20.38
C ARG A 284 24.86 26.39 -20.51
N GLY A 285 24.93 27.59 -19.92
CA GLY A 285 24.07 28.66 -20.37
C GLY A 285 24.39 29.02 -21.80
N GLN A 286 23.41 28.99 -22.63
CA GLN A 286 23.18 29.90 -23.75
C GLN A 286 21.69 29.99 -23.95
#